data_00658b36c1af40e6e716d8f0d892b85c
#
_entry.id   00658b36c1af40e6e716d8f0d892b85c
#
_cell.length_a   1.000
_cell.length_b   1.000
_cell.length_c   1.000
_cell.angle_alpha   90.00
_cell.angle_beta   90.00
_cell.angle_gamma   90.00
#
_symmetry.space_group_name_H-M   'P 1'
#
loop_
_entity.id
_entity.type
_entity.pdbx_description
1 polymer ?
#
loop_
_entity_poly.entity_id
_entity_poly.type
_entity_poly.pdbx_seq_one_letter_code
_entity_poly.pdbx_strand_id
1 'polypeptide(L)'
;NNKKVSAIFSASINLDMPIGEVLSEKFLKYQDYQYLLEDLYEDYQEYKFEKGLLDYDDLMLRFCQLLEECEPVRARIEETYRYIMVDEYQDTNNLQSRILQLLRKDCTNIAVVGDDAQSIYKFRGANVQNIINFPDLFDDCKEVELVENYRSSKEILALANLSYENFATEGFSKTMNGQFSTGYKPVLLRPQTDEAGNIEVANGILDLISIGVPA
;
A
#
# COMPACT_ATOMS: atom_id res chain seq x y z
N ASN A 1 25.30 -9.18 -1.18
CA ASN A 1 24.90 -7.84 -1.63
C ASN A 1 24.06 -7.18 -0.54
N ASN A 2 24.65 -6.21 0.17
CA ASN A 2 24.06 -5.56 1.34
C ASN A 2 22.62 -5.04 1.09
N LYS A 3 22.35 -4.50 -0.10
CA LYS A 3 21.00 -4.01 -0.46
C LYS A 3 19.94 -5.12 -0.45
N LYS A 4 20.33 -6.37 -0.79
CA LYS A 4 19.37 -7.48 -0.79
C LYS A 4 19.11 -8.00 0.63
N VAL A 5 20.15 -8.04 1.47
CA VAL A 5 20.01 -8.41 2.89
C VAL A 5 19.10 -7.41 3.60
N SER A 6 19.37 -6.11 3.45
CA SER A 6 18.51 -5.05 4.00
C SER A 6 17.06 -5.15 3.52
N ALA A 7 16.84 -5.46 2.23
CA ALA A 7 15.49 -5.63 1.69
C ALA A 7 14.76 -6.86 2.27
N ILE A 8 15.47 -7.94 2.60
CA ILE A 8 14.89 -9.13 3.25
C ILE A 8 14.49 -8.79 4.69
N PHE A 9 15.37 -8.12 5.44
CA PHE A 9 15.09 -7.72 6.83
C PHE A 9 13.91 -6.73 6.90
N SER A 10 13.92 -5.72 6.04
CA SER A 10 12.81 -4.76 5.94
C SER A 10 11.50 -5.45 5.55
N ALA A 11 11.53 -6.41 4.63
CA ALA A 11 10.34 -7.17 4.25
C ALA A 11 9.78 -8.00 5.41
N SER A 12 10.65 -8.64 6.21
CA SER A 12 10.24 -9.41 7.39
C SER A 12 9.49 -8.53 8.40
N ILE A 13 10.00 -7.33 8.67
CA ILE A 13 9.36 -6.38 9.59
C ILE A 13 8.03 -5.85 9.02
N ASN A 14 8.04 -5.35 7.77
CA ASN A 14 6.88 -4.68 7.17
C ASN A 14 5.73 -5.63 6.84
N LEU A 15 6.03 -6.90 6.57
CA LEU A 15 5.02 -7.93 6.34
C LEU A 15 4.57 -8.63 7.62
N ASP A 16 5.27 -8.36 8.75
CA ASP A 16 5.08 -9.05 10.02
C ASP A 16 5.20 -10.59 9.85
N MET A 17 6.28 -11.02 9.15
CA MET A 17 6.52 -12.42 8.77
C MET A 17 7.95 -12.84 9.13
N PRO A 18 8.15 -14.11 9.57
CA PRO A 18 9.48 -14.68 9.77
C PRO A 18 10.33 -14.62 8.48
N ILE A 19 11.66 -14.49 8.63
CA ILE A 19 12.58 -14.44 7.49
C ILE A 19 12.42 -15.65 6.56
N GLY A 20 12.24 -16.86 7.11
CA GLY A 20 12.02 -18.06 6.32
C GLY A 20 10.80 -17.97 5.39
N GLU A 21 9.69 -17.40 5.86
CA GLU A 21 8.47 -17.21 5.06
C GLU A 21 8.70 -16.14 3.99
N VAL A 22 9.34 -15.03 4.34
CA VAL A 22 9.71 -13.97 3.38
C VAL A 22 10.60 -14.51 2.27
N LEU A 23 11.55 -15.39 2.61
CA LEU A 23 12.42 -16.04 1.61
C LEU A 23 11.63 -16.94 0.67
N SER A 24 10.72 -17.75 1.20
CA SER A 24 9.91 -18.67 0.40
C SER A 24 8.93 -17.96 -0.54
N GLU A 25 8.40 -16.79 -0.15
CA GLU A 25 7.44 -16.04 -0.96
C GLU A 25 8.07 -15.05 -1.95
N LYS A 26 9.12 -14.34 -1.52
CA LYS A 26 9.63 -13.18 -2.27
C LYS A 26 11.09 -13.29 -2.69
N PHE A 27 11.88 -14.13 -2.02
CA PHE A 27 13.32 -14.20 -2.22
C PHE A 27 13.83 -15.64 -2.37
N LEU A 28 13.14 -16.50 -3.09
CA LEU A 28 13.44 -17.94 -3.29
C LEU A 28 14.93 -18.23 -3.57
N LYS A 29 15.62 -17.36 -4.29
CA LYS A 29 17.06 -17.51 -4.60
C LYS A 29 17.96 -17.51 -3.36
N TYR A 30 17.45 -17.07 -2.22
CA TYR A 30 18.21 -16.94 -0.97
C TYR A 30 17.73 -17.94 0.10
N GLN A 31 16.83 -18.86 -0.24
CA GLN A 31 16.24 -19.82 0.71
C GLN A 31 17.30 -20.71 1.35
N ASP A 32 18.33 -21.15 0.61
CA ASP A 32 19.43 -21.95 1.12
C ASP A 32 20.29 -21.22 2.17
N TYR A 33 20.17 -19.90 2.25
CA TYR A 33 20.89 -19.05 3.20
C TYR A 33 20.03 -18.64 4.41
N GLN A 34 18.89 -19.28 4.64
CA GLN A 34 17.94 -18.87 5.68
C GLN A 34 18.61 -18.74 7.05
N TYR A 35 19.27 -19.80 7.55
CA TYR A 35 19.91 -19.77 8.87
C TYR A 35 20.96 -18.66 8.98
N LEU A 36 21.75 -18.47 7.93
CA LEU A 36 22.77 -17.41 7.93
C LEU A 36 22.14 -16.02 7.96
N LEU A 37 20.98 -15.82 7.33
CA LEU A 37 20.25 -14.56 7.31
C LEU A 37 19.56 -14.29 8.64
N GLU A 38 19.04 -15.32 9.29
CA GLU A 38 18.47 -15.24 10.64
C GLU A 38 19.54 -14.89 11.68
N ASP A 39 20.68 -15.58 11.70
CA ASP A 39 21.84 -15.25 12.57
C ASP A 39 22.30 -13.80 12.33
N LEU A 40 22.47 -13.42 11.06
CA LEU A 40 22.90 -12.06 10.71
C LEU A 40 21.87 -10.99 11.14
N TYR A 41 20.60 -11.33 11.11
CA TYR A 41 19.54 -10.44 11.58
C TYR A 41 19.60 -10.26 13.09
N GLU A 42 19.81 -11.34 13.85
CA GLU A 42 20.01 -11.29 15.30
C GLU A 42 21.22 -10.44 15.68
N ASP A 43 22.38 -10.69 15.04
CA ASP A 43 23.61 -9.88 15.23
C ASP A 43 23.38 -8.40 14.92
N TYR A 44 22.60 -8.11 13.85
CA TYR A 44 22.25 -6.74 13.48
C TYR A 44 21.37 -6.06 14.51
N GLN A 45 20.38 -6.77 15.05
CA GLN A 45 19.50 -6.25 16.12
C GLN A 45 20.30 -6.02 17.41
N GLU A 46 21.18 -6.95 17.80
CA GLU A 46 22.05 -6.81 18.97
C GLU A 46 22.98 -5.62 18.83
N TYR A 47 23.64 -5.45 17.68
CA TYR A 47 24.48 -4.31 17.38
C TYR A 47 23.73 -2.98 17.52
N LYS A 48 22.51 -2.89 16.96
CA LYS A 48 21.68 -1.69 17.10
C LYS A 48 21.34 -1.40 18.55
N PHE A 49 20.98 -2.45 19.29
CA PHE A 49 20.65 -2.32 20.72
C PHE A 49 21.84 -1.82 21.54
N GLU A 50 23.02 -2.43 21.39
CA GLU A 50 24.25 -2.02 22.08
C GLU A 50 24.66 -0.58 21.79
N LYS A 51 24.43 -0.12 20.56
CA LYS A 51 24.79 1.25 20.12
C LYS A 51 23.69 2.29 20.35
N GLY A 52 22.51 1.87 20.81
CA GLY A 52 21.34 2.74 20.96
C GLY A 52 20.86 3.31 19.62
N LEU A 53 20.96 2.51 18.55
CA LEU A 53 20.57 2.90 17.19
C LEU A 53 19.22 2.30 16.83
N LEU A 54 18.45 3.03 16.02
CA LEU A 54 17.21 2.58 15.38
C LEU A 54 17.27 2.91 13.90
N ASP A 55 16.81 1.99 13.06
CA ASP A 55 16.48 2.29 11.67
C ASP A 55 14.98 2.66 11.51
N TYR A 56 14.55 2.98 10.29
CA TYR A 56 13.15 3.38 10.05
C TYR A 56 12.14 2.25 10.33
N ASP A 57 12.51 1.00 10.05
CA ASP A 57 11.65 -0.15 10.31
C ASP A 57 11.52 -0.38 11.82
N ASP A 58 12.61 -0.17 12.58
CA ASP A 58 12.57 -0.25 14.05
C ASP A 58 11.59 0.75 14.66
N LEU A 59 11.50 1.97 14.12
CA LEU A 59 10.59 2.98 14.67
C LEU A 59 9.14 2.48 14.66
N MET A 60 8.72 1.87 13.57
CA MET A 60 7.38 1.29 13.43
C MET A 60 7.20 0.08 14.33
N LEU A 61 8.19 -0.84 14.32
CA LEU A 61 8.14 -2.06 15.13
C LEU A 61 8.11 -1.75 16.63
N ARG A 62 8.99 -0.85 17.10
CA ARG A 62 9.05 -0.46 18.53
C ARG A 62 7.81 0.30 18.94
N PHE A 63 7.22 1.11 18.05
CA PHE A 63 5.94 1.76 18.32
C PHE A 63 4.81 0.73 18.45
N CYS A 64 4.76 -0.27 17.59
CA CYS A 64 3.80 -1.36 17.70
C CYS A 64 3.94 -2.10 19.04
N GLN A 65 5.16 -2.52 19.40
CA GLN A 65 5.47 -3.15 20.68
C GLN A 65 5.07 -2.29 21.88
N LEU A 66 5.37 -0.99 21.84
CA LEU A 66 4.99 -0.05 22.89
C LEU A 66 3.47 0.01 23.09
N LEU A 67 2.71 -0.01 22.01
CA LEU A 67 1.24 -0.03 22.07
C LEU A 67 0.71 -1.35 22.66
N GLU A 68 1.37 -2.46 22.41
CA GLU A 68 0.99 -3.77 22.93
C GLU A 68 1.30 -3.91 24.42
N GLU A 69 2.50 -3.52 24.82
CA GLU A 69 3.05 -3.78 26.15
C GLU A 69 2.71 -2.70 27.17
N CYS A 70 2.42 -1.47 26.73
CA CYS A 70 2.25 -0.32 27.61
C CYS A 70 0.85 0.29 27.49
N GLU A 71 -0.12 -0.31 28.19
CA GLU A 71 -1.50 0.18 28.24
C GLU A 71 -1.63 1.66 28.62
N PRO A 72 -0.88 2.24 29.59
CA PRO A 72 -0.98 3.66 29.87
C PRO A 72 -0.58 4.57 28.71
N VAL A 73 0.38 4.16 27.87
CA VAL A 73 0.77 4.90 26.67
C VAL A 73 -0.34 4.82 25.63
N ARG A 74 -0.88 3.62 25.38
CA ARG A 74 -1.99 3.42 24.45
C ARG A 74 -3.20 4.27 24.84
N ALA A 75 -3.64 4.18 26.10
CA ALA A 75 -4.76 4.98 26.63
C ALA A 75 -4.53 6.49 26.47
N ARG A 76 -3.30 6.97 26.71
CA ARG A 76 -2.95 8.38 26.51
C ARG A 76 -3.07 8.82 25.06
N ILE A 77 -2.66 7.96 24.12
CA ILE A 77 -2.77 8.23 22.68
C ILE A 77 -4.23 8.25 22.25
N GLU A 78 -5.04 7.28 22.70
CA GLU A 78 -6.48 7.21 22.42
C GLU A 78 -7.24 8.43 22.95
N GLU A 79 -6.90 8.89 24.15
CA GLU A 79 -7.49 10.12 24.73
C GLU A 79 -7.11 11.36 23.90
N THR A 80 -5.88 11.41 23.41
CA THR A 80 -5.36 12.54 22.63
C THR A 80 -5.94 12.59 21.23
N TYR A 81 -5.96 11.46 20.54
CA TYR A 81 -6.42 11.30 19.15
C TYR A 81 -7.74 10.52 19.13
N ARG A 82 -8.81 11.19 19.45
CA ARG A 82 -10.15 10.57 19.58
C ARG A 82 -10.71 10.00 18.28
N TYR A 83 -10.27 10.51 17.15
CA TYR A 83 -10.68 10.08 15.81
C TYR A 83 -9.44 9.81 14.98
N ILE A 84 -9.41 8.69 14.30
CA ILE A 84 -8.38 8.34 13.31
C ILE A 84 -9.03 8.26 11.94
N MET A 85 -8.45 8.94 10.97
CA MET A 85 -8.84 8.85 9.56
C MET A 85 -7.61 8.49 8.75
N VAL A 86 -7.71 7.42 7.97
CA VAL A 86 -6.61 6.91 7.15
C VAL A 86 -7.02 6.98 5.69
N ASP A 87 -6.24 7.69 4.90
CA ASP A 87 -6.39 7.76 3.45
C ASP A 87 -5.45 6.75 2.77
N GLU A 88 -5.79 6.35 1.53
CA GLU A 88 -5.03 5.38 0.73
C GLU A 88 -4.72 4.07 1.48
N TYR A 89 -5.72 3.57 2.22
CA TYR A 89 -5.52 2.42 3.12
C TYR A 89 -5.08 1.14 2.41
N GLN A 90 -5.38 0.97 1.12
CA GLN A 90 -4.91 -0.14 0.28
C GLN A 90 -3.40 -0.20 0.15
N ASP A 91 -2.67 0.89 0.43
CA ASP A 91 -1.21 0.98 0.34
C ASP A 91 -0.51 0.71 1.69
N THR A 92 -1.28 0.38 2.73
CA THR A 92 -0.71 0.03 4.04
C THR A 92 -0.10 -1.36 4.05
N ASN A 93 1.00 -1.52 4.81
CA ASN A 93 1.57 -2.83 5.11
C ASN A 93 0.93 -3.46 6.37
N ASN A 94 1.25 -4.72 6.68
CA ASN A 94 0.66 -5.43 7.81
C ASN A 94 0.99 -4.78 9.16
N LEU A 95 2.23 -4.30 9.34
CA LEU A 95 2.65 -3.62 10.57
C LEU A 95 1.88 -2.32 10.80
N GLN A 96 1.63 -1.53 9.74
CA GLN A 96 0.81 -0.31 9.82
C GLN A 96 -0.64 -0.63 10.18
N SER A 97 -1.22 -1.65 9.55
CA SER A 97 -2.57 -2.11 9.89
C SER A 97 -2.67 -2.56 11.36
N ARG A 98 -1.69 -3.32 11.86
CA ARG A 98 -1.61 -3.76 13.26
C ARG A 98 -1.53 -2.59 14.24
N ILE A 99 -0.71 -1.57 13.94
CA ILE A 99 -0.63 -0.34 14.74
C ILE A 99 -2.01 0.34 14.83
N LEU A 100 -2.73 0.47 13.72
CA LEU A 100 -4.06 1.07 13.71
C LEU A 100 -5.07 0.29 14.54
N GLN A 101 -5.03 -1.05 14.48
CA GLN A 101 -5.87 -1.91 15.31
C GLN A 101 -5.55 -1.73 16.80
N LEU A 102 -4.28 -1.64 17.18
CA LEU A 102 -3.85 -1.42 18.56
C LEU A 102 -4.27 -0.04 19.08
N LEU A 103 -4.20 0.99 18.23
CA LEU A 103 -4.64 2.35 18.57
C LEU A 103 -6.16 2.45 18.77
N ARG A 104 -6.93 1.47 18.34
CA ARG A 104 -8.40 1.45 18.41
C ARG A 104 -8.97 0.15 18.97
N LYS A 105 -8.21 -0.52 19.81
CA LYS A 105 -8.61 -1.79 20.42
C LYS A 105 -9.92 -1.69 21.21
N ASP A 106 -10.12 -0.57 21.91
CA ASP A 106 -11.26 -0.35 22.78
C ASP A 106 -12.21 0.77 22.26
N CYS A 107 -11.99 1.27 21.04
CA CYS A 107 -12.73 2.41 20.49
C CYS A 107 -12.90 2.30 18.97
N THR A 108 -14.11 2.49 18.48
CA THR A 108 -14.50 2.35 17.07
C THR A 108 -14.40 3.65 16.25
N ASN A 109 -13.78 4.72 16.79
CA ASN A 109 -13.66 6.00 16.10
C ASN A 109 -12.50 5.98 15.07
N ILE A 110 -12.57 5.04 14.12
CA ILE A 110 -11.64 4.92 13.00
C ILE A 110 -12.41 4.91 11.68
N ALA A 111 -11.92 5.63 10.71
CA ALA A 111 -12.40 5.59 9.34
C ALA A 111 -11.22 5.39 8.40
N VAL A 112 -11.36 4.51 7.44
CA VAL A 112 -10.38 4.30 6.39
C VAL A 112 -11.00 4.60 5.03
N VAL A 113 -10.22 5.19 4.15
CA VAL A 113 -10.60 5.45 2.76
C VAL A 113 -9.54 4.82 1.86
N GLY A 114 -9.97 4.20 0.80
CA GLY A 114 -9.05 3.61 -0.17
C GLY A 114 -9.78 2.99 -1.35
N ASP A 115 -8.99 2.49 -2.29
CA ASP A 115 -9.45 1.88 -3.51
C ASP A 115 -8.59 0.65 -3.81
N ASP A 116 -9.13 -0.54 -3.60
CA ASP A 116 -8.45 -1.82 -3.83
C ASP A 116 -7.89 -1.96 -5.25
N ALA A 117 -8.58 -1.38 -6.26
CA ALA A 117 -8.11 -1.36 -7.65
C ALA A 117 -6.88 -0.46 -7.87
N GLN A 118 -6.57 0.43 -6.94
CA GLN A 118 -5.38 1.29 -6.97
C GLN A 118 -4.20 0.76 -6.16
N SER A 119 -4.28 -0.46 -5.58
CA SER A 119 -3.20 -1.07 -4.82
C SER A 119 -2.06 -1.52 -5.75
N ILE A 120 -1.13 -0.63 -6.03
CA ILE A 120 0.03 -0.87 -6.91
C ILE A 120 1.37 -0.93 -6.18
N TYR A 121 1.39 -0.80 -4.84
CA TYR A 121 2.61 -0.77 -4.04
C TYR A 121 2.94 -2.08 -3.32
N LYS A 122 2.43 -3.22 -3.80
CA LYS A 122 2.76 -4.57 -3.28
C LYS A 122 4.27 -4.82 -3.21
N PHE A 123 5.04 -4.28 -4.16
CA PHE A 123 6.50 -4.37 -4.18
C PHE A 123 7.21 -3.61 -3.04
N ARG A 124 6.51 -2.68 -2.38
CA ARG A 124 6.94 -1.96 -1.17
C ARG A 124 6.39 -2.57 0.12
N GLY A 125 5.68 -3.69 0.04
CA GLY A 125 5.09 -4.35 1.21
C GLY A 125 3.62 -3.98 1.47
N ALA A 126 2.97 -3.16 0.64
CA ALA A 126 1.54 -2.93 0.73
C ALA A 126 0.76 -4.24 0.60
N ASN A 127 -0.31 -4.36 1.38
CA ASN A 127 -1.18 -5.52 1.37
C ASN A 127 -2.63 -5.08 1.19
N VAL A 128 -3.17 -5.31 -0.01
CA VAL A 128 -4.55 -4.98 -0.34
C VAL A 128 -5.57 -5.68 0.56
N GLN A 129 -5.22 -6.83 1.13
CA GLN A 129 -6.09 -7.54 2.08
C GLN A 129 -6.39 -6.71 3.33
N ASN A 130 -5.56 -5.72 3.67
CA ASN A 130 -5.83 -4.83 4.79
C ASN A 130 -7.14 -4.05 4.60
N ILE A 131 -7.41 -3.53 3.39
CA ILE A 131 -8.66 -2.81 3.12
C ILE A 131 -9.84 -3.77 2.89
N ILE A 132 -9.60 -4.88 2.21
CA ILE A 132 -10.66 -5.88 1.93
C ILE A 132 -11.19 -6.48 3.24
N ASN A 133 -10.30 -6.82 4.17
CA ASN A 133 -10.67 -7.43 5.45
C ASN A 133 -10.96 -6.40 6.56
N PHE A 134 -10.86 -5.09 6.28
CA PHE A 134 -11.11 -4.06 7.30
C PHE A 134 -12.49 -4.15 7.94
N PRO A 135 -13.59 -4.43 7.21
CA PRO A 135 -14.91 -4.60 7.81
C PRO A 135 -14.98 -5.71 8.87
N ASP A 136 -14.17 -6.76 8.71
CA ASP A 136 -14.15 -7.90 9.65
C ASP A 136 -13.42 -7.59 10.97
N LEU A 137 -12.70 -6.46 11.04
CA LEU A 137 -11.96 -6.06 12.23
C LEU A 137 -12.84 -5.37 13.29
N PHE A 138 -14.04 -4.91 12.91
CA PHE A 138 -14.92 -4.13 13.78
C PHE A 138 -16.38 -4.54 13.59
N ASP A 139 -17.05 -4.97 14.65
CA ASP A 139 -18.43 -5.50 14.62
C ASP A 139 -19.48 -4.54 14.02
N ASP A 140 -19.26 -3.23 14.19
CA ASP A 140 -20.17 -2.18 13.72
C ASP A 140 -19.62 -1.40 12.50
N CYS A 141 -18.74 -2.01 11.72
CA CYS A 141 -18.18 -1.37 10.54
C CYS A 141 -19.26 -1.01 9.52
N LYS A 142 -19.23 0.24 9.03
CA LYS A 142 -20.12 0.70 7.96
C LYS A 142 -19.31 0.97 6.71
N GLU A 143 -19.67 0.28 5.66
CA GLU A 143 -19.09 0.49 4.34
C GLU A 143 -19.91 1.51 3.56
N VAL A 144 -19.22 2.44 2.90
CA VAL A 144 -19.82 3.45 2.03
C VAL A 144 -19.05 3.49 0.73
N GLU A 145 -19.72 3.21 -0.37
CA GLU A 145 -19.12 3.28 -1.70
C GLU A 145 -19.21 4.70 -2.27
N LEU A 146 -18.08 5.23 -2.73
CA LEU A 146 -17.99 6.51 -3.42
C LEU A 146 -17.86 6.25 -4.94
N VAL A 147 -18.98 6.10 -5.63
CA VAL A 147 -19.02 5.74 -7.05
C VAL A 147 -19.08 6.93 -8.00
N GLU A 148 -19.44 8.12 -7.51
CA GLU A 148 -19.53 9.32 -8.32
C GLU A 148 -18.15 9.94 -8.57
N ASN A 149 -17.72 9.98 -9.83
CA ASN A 149 -16.43 10.47 -10.22
C ASN A 149 -16.55 11.83 -10.95
N TYR A 150 -15.91 12.85 -10.37
CA TYR A 150 -15.89 14.23 -10.88
C TYR A 150 -14.56 14.57 -11.57
N ARG A 151 -13.57 13.69 -11.53
CA ARG A 151 -12.22 13.89 -12.08
C ARG A 151 -12.14 13.49 -13.54
N SER A 152 -12.67 12.34 -13.89
CA SER A 152 -12.48 11.69 -15.18
C SER A 152 -13.74 11.72 -16.03
N SER A 153 -13.59 11.82 -17.34
CA SER A 153 -14.71 11.74 -18.28
C SER A 153 -15.31 10.34 -18.34
N LYS A 154 -16.54 10.23 -18.78
CA LYS A 154 -17.25 8.95 -18.96
C LYS A 154 -16.48 7.96 -19.84
N GLU A 155 -15.78 8.46 -20.85
CA GLU A 155 -15.01 7.64 -21.79
C GLU A 155 -13.78 6.99 -21.11
N ILE A 156 -13.10 7.73 -20.22
CA ILE A 156 -11.99 7.20 -19.41
C ILE A 156 -12.52 6.17 -18.42
N LEU A 157 -13.61 6.49 -17.73
CA LEU A 157 -14.21 5.59 -16.74
C LEU A 157 -14.77 4.32 -17.36
N ALA A 158 -15.31 4.39 -18.57
CA ALA A 158 -15.75 3.20 -19.31
C ALA A 158 -14.59 2.22 -19.53
N LEU A 159 -13.40 2.71 -19.88
CA LEU A 159 -12.20 1.87 -20.01
C LEU A 159 -11.74 1.33 -18.65
N ALA A 160 -11.73 2.15 -17.61
CA ALA A 160 -11.32 1.75 -16.26
C ALA A 160 -12.26 0.68 -15.69
N ASN A 161 -13.58 0.88 -15.77
CA ASN A 161 -14.58 -0.10 -15.33
C ASN A 161 -14.43 -1.44 -16.07
N LEU A 162 -14.26 -1.39 -17.39
CA LEU A 162 -14.05 -2.59 -18.22
C LEU A 162 -12.77 -3.34 -17.82
N SER A 163 -11.69 -2.60 -17.52
CA SER A 163 -10.45 -3.18 -17.02
C SER A 163 -10.68 -3.87 -15.68
N TYR A 164 -11.39 -3.21 -14.77
CA TYR A 164 -11.68 -3.77 -13.46
C TYR A 164 -12.51 -5.04 -13.55
N GLU A 165 -13.61 -5.04 -14.31
CA GLU A 165 -14.48 -6.20 -14.52
C GLU A 165 -13.74 -7.43 -15.09
N ASN A 166 -12.72 -7.22 -15.93
CA ASN A 166 -12.00 -8.31 -16.59
C ASN A 166 -10.78 -8.81 -15.82
N PHE A 167 -10.18 -8.00 -14.94
CA PHE A 167 -8.90 -8.32 -14.31
C PHE A 167 -8.95 -8.37 -12.77
N ALA A 168 -9.99 -7.83 -12.15
CA ALA A 168 -10.15 -7.97 -10.71
C ALA A 168 -10.53 -9.42 -10.35
N THR A 169 -9.71 -10.07 -9.54
CA THR A 169 -9.97 -11.43 -9.04
C THR A 169 -10.54 -11.42 -7.64
N GLU A 170 -10.26 -10.38 -6.87
CA GLU A 170 -10.69 -10.17 -5.49
C GLU A 170 -10.92 -8.67 -5.29
N GLY A 171 -11.77 -8.30 -4.33
CA GLY A 171 -12.02 -6.91 -3.95
C GLY A 171 -13.49 -6.50 -4.05
N PHE A 172 -13.74 -5.21 -3.90
CA PHE A 172 -15.09 -4.65 -3.90
C PHE A 172 -15.62 -4.51 -5.33
N SER A 173 -16.80 -5.05 -5.59
CA SER A 173 -17.48 -4.83 -6.88
C SER A 173 -17.96 -3.38 -6.94
N LYS A 174 -17.41 -2.60 -7.87
CA LYS A 174 -17.78 -1.20 -8.05
C LYS A 174 -17.82 -0.79 -9.51
N THR A 175 -18.72 0.13 -9.84
CA THR A 175 -18.79 0.78 -11.14
C THR A 175 -18.75 2.29 -10.94
N MET A 176 -17.73 2.95 -11.47
CA MET A 176 -17.55 4.39 -11.36
C MET A 176 -18.43 5.14 -12.34
N ASN A 177 -19.16 6.15 -11.85
CA ASN A 177 -20.07 6.99 -12.62
C ASN A 177 -19.45 8.37 -12.93
N GLY A 178 -19.18 8.65 -14.19
CA GLY A 178 -18.66 9.98 -14.60
C GLY A 178 -19.75 11.02 -14.69
N GLN A 179 -19.45 12.26 -14.26
CA GLN A 179 -20.39 13.38 -14.29
C GLN A 179 -20.38 14.12 -15.62
N PHE A 180 -19.35 13.99 -16.43
CA PHE A 180 -19.22 14.69 -17.72
C PHE A 180 -18.65 13.78 -18.80
N SER A 181 -18.84 14.19 -20.06
CA SER A 181 -18.26 13.54 -21.25
C SER A 181 -17.50 14.57 -22.04
N THR A 182 -16.35 14.17 -22.57
CA THR A 182 -15.55 15.00 -23.50
C THR A 182 -15.79 14.63 -24.94
N GLY A 183 -16.39 13.45 -25.21
CA GLY A 183 -16.52 12.86 -26.54
C GLY A 183 -15.23 12.24 -27.08
N TYR A 184 -14.09 12.41 -26.39
CA TYR A 184 -12.81 11.84 -26.81
C TYR A 184 -12.60 10.47 -26.15
N LYS A 185 -12.40 9.44 -26.98
CA LYS A 185 -12.11 8.08 -26.48
C LYS A 185 -10.63 7.91 -26.17
N PRO A 186 -10.28 7.10 -25.16
CA PRO A 186 -8.90 6.67 -24.94
C PRO A 186 -8.30 6.05 -26.20
N VAL A 187 -7.04 6.31 -26.47
CA VAL A 187 -6.29 5.79 -27.62
C VAL A 187 -5.26 4.78 -27.15
N LEU A 188 -5.25 3.60 -27.78
CA LEU A 188 -4.24 2.58 -27.52
C LEU A 188 -3.08 2.75 -28.52
N LEU A 189 -1.90 3.04 -28.01
CA LEU A 189 -0.64 3.01 -28.76
C LEU A 189 0.05 1.67 -28.55
N ARG A 190 0.59 1.08 -29.64
CA ARG A 190 1.31 -0.21 -29.61
C ARG A 190 2.67 -0.07 -30.28
N PRO A 191 3.61 0.67 -29.69
CA PRO A 191 4.96 0.79 -30.22
C PRO A 191 5.70 -0.55 -30.20
N GLN A 192 6.64 -0.73 -31.11
CA GLN A 192 7.43 -1.97 -31.19
C GLN A 192 8.55 -2.04 -30.15
N THR A 193 9.00 -0.89 -29.67
CA THR A 193 10.07 -0.75 -28.67
C THR A 193 9.70 0.33 -27.67
N ASP A 194 10.28 0.28 -26.46
CA ASP A 194 10.11 1.31 -25.43
C ASP A 194 10.57 2.69 -25.92
N GLU A 195 11.65 2.74 -26.72
CA GLU A 195 12.14 4.00 -27.29
C GLU A 195 11.13 4.62 -28.26
N ALA A 196 10.53 3.81 -29.15
CA ALA A 196 9.48 4.28 -30.04
C ALA A 196 8.25 4.78 -29.27
N GLY A 197 7.88 4.10 -28.17
CA GLY A 197 6.79 4.53 -27.30
C GLY A 197 7.08 5.87 -26.62
N ASN A 198 8.28 6.06 -26.13
CA ASN A 198 8.71 7.33 -25.53
C ASN A 198 8.68 8.50 -26.55
N ILE A 199 9.10 8.22 -27.78
CA ILE A 199 9.04 9.23 -28.86
C ILE A 199 7.58 9.60 -29.22
N GLU A 200 6.70 8.61 -29.32
CA GLU A 200 5.26 8.87 -29.60
C GLU A 200 4.61 9.71 -28.49
N VAL A 201 4.87 9.39 -27.22
CA VAL A 201 4.39 10.18 -26.08
C VAL A 201 4.94 11.61 -26.12
N ALA A 202 6.25 11.77 -26.35
CA ALA A 202 6.88 13.08 -26.43
C ALA A 202 6.29 13.94 -27.56
N ASN A 203 6.09 13.36 -28.75
CA ASN A 203 5.47 14.06 -29.89
C ASN A 203 4.01 14.44 -29.57
N GLY A 204 3.23 13.56 -28.95
CA GLY A 204 1.86 13.87 -28.54
C GLY A 204 1.79 15.02 -27.54
N ILE A 205 2.74 15.12 -26.61
CA ILE A 205 2.84 16.26 -25.68
C ILE A 205 3.18 17.56 -26.45
N LEU A 206 4.14 17.51 -27.38
CA LEU A 206 4.50 18.68 -28.20
C LEU A 206 3.34 19.16 -29.06
N ASP A 207 2.55 18.26 -29.63
CA ASP A 207 1.35 18.59 -30.39
C ASP A 207 0.33 19.32 -29.50
N LEU A 208 0.08 18.82 -28.28
CA LEU A 208 -0.82 19.48 -27.32
C LEU A 208 -0.33 20.88 -26.94
N ILE A 209 0.94 21.06 -26.69
CA ILE A 209 1.55 22.36 -26.39
C ILE A 209 1.37 23.30 -27.59
N SER A 210 1.56 22.80 -28.82
CA SER A 210 1.44 23.61 -30.05
C SER A 210 0.04 24.21 -30.28
N ILE A 211 -0.98 23.50 -29.77
CA ILE A 211 -2.40 23.98 -29.82
C ILE A 211 -2.81 24.78 -28.57
N GLY A 212 -1.87 25.09 -27.68
CA GLY A 212 -2.08 25.97 -26.53
C GLY A 212 -2.45 25.27 -25.21
N VAL A 213 -2.32 23.96 -25.11
CA VAL A 213 -2.42 23.26 -23.82
C VAL A 213 -1.19 23.64 -22.99
N PRO A 214 -1.34 24.18 -21.76
CA PRO A 214 -0.18 24.52 -20.92
C PRO A 214 0.62 23.29 -20.52
N ALA A 215 1.94 23.45 -20.47
CA ALA A 215 2.86 22.37 -20.09
C ALA A 215 2.84 22.08 -18.58
#